data_52315922e46796927a80334f031f8a04
#
_entry.id   52315922e46796927a80334f031f8a04
#
_cell.length_a   1.000
_cell.length_b   1.000
_cell.length_c   1.000
_cell.angle_alpha   90.00
_cell.angle_beta   90.00
_cell.angle_gamma   90.00
#
_symmetry.space_group_name_H-M   'P 1'
#
loop_
_entity.id
_entity.type
_entity.pdbx_description
1 polymer ?
#
loop_
_entity_poly.entity_id
_entity_poly.type
_entity_poly.pdbx_seq_one_letter_code
_entity_poly.pdbx_strand_id
1 'polypeptide(L)'
;GITPMKKILNRFGLGKLVYLFVALKQLLFLNPSQVSVNMDGNSETWSKVYFIAVMNQKYEGGGFKFCPNASSSDGMLDVIVVEGLSKLKVLFCLPTAFFGRHTRFRGIHIYQCRDISVESAVPLAIHKDGESGGIHTTFSVSMEPEQIQMIVPDSK
;
A
#
# COMPACT_ATOMS: atom_id res chain seq x y z
N GLY A 1 -8.33 17.81 24.86
CA GLY A 1 -7.30 18.76 24.50
C GLY A 1 -6.10 18.15 23.79
N ILE A 2 -6.26 17.51 22.60
CA ILE A 2 -5.14 16.87 21.86
C ILE A 2 -4.80 17.69 20.59
N THR A 3 -4.90 19.03 20.62
CA THR A 3 -5.04 19.66 19.31
C THR A 3 -4.03 20.73 18.90
N PRO A 4 -3.16 21.31 19.71
CA PRO A 4 -2.23 22.29 19.16
C PRO A 4 -1.00 21.66 18.50
N MET A 5 -0.49 20.54 19.02
CA MET A 5 0.76 19.95 18.53
C MET A 5 0.61 19.27 17.16
N LYS A 6 -0.52 18.58 16.89
CA LYS A 6 -0.83 18.00 15.55
C LYS A 6 -1.00 19.09 14.48
N LYS A 7 -1.60 20.24 14.81
CA LYS A 7 -1.74 21.35 13.86
C LYS A 7 -0.41 22.00 13.51
N ILE A 8 0.49 22.14 14.48
CA ILE A 8 1.84 22.72 14.28
C ILE A 8 2.71 21.74 13.46
N LEU A 9 2.68 20.44 13.76
CA LEU A 9 3.40 19.41 13.00
C LEU A 9 2.94 19.34 11.54
N ASN A 10 1.65 19.45 11.27
CA ASN A 10 1.14 19.45 9.90
C ASN A 10 1.49 20.72 9.11
N ARG A 11 1.60 21.88 9.77
CA ARG A 11 1.93 23.17 9.13
C ARG A 11 3.37 23.22 8.59
N PHE A 12 4.29 22.44 9.14
CA PHE A 12 5.69 22.37 8.71
C PHE A 12 6.04 21.13 7.88
N GLY A 13 5.06 20.35 7.42
CA GLY A 13 5.34 19.09 6.71
C GLY A 13 5.94 17.99 7.59
N LEU A 14 6.10 18.24 8.89
CA LEU A 14 6.64 17.30 9.87
C LEU A 14 5.78 16.03 10.01
N GLY A 15 4.48 16.13 9.72
CA GLY A 15 3.59 14.95 9.70
C GLY A 15 4.09 13.87 8.73
N LYS A 16 4.51 14.24 7.53
CA LYS A 16 5.06 13.29 6.54
C LYS A 16 6.36 12.66 7.01
N LEU A 17 7.20 13.44 7.69
CA LEU A 17 8.46 12.93 8.26
C LEU A 17 8.23 11.94 9.39
N VAL A 18 7.23 12.16 10.24
CA VAL A 18 6.85 11.20 11.28
C VAL A 18 6.37 9.89 10.68
N TYR A 19 5.48 9.93 9.67
CA TYR A 19 5.04 8.73 8.97
C TYR A 19 6.19 8.00 8.28
N LEU A 20 7.08 8.74 7.62
CA LEU A 20 8.27 8.19 7.01
C LEU A 20 9.14 7.48 8.05
N PHE A 21 9.39 8.11 9.20
CA PHE A 21 10.21 7.55 10.26
C PHE A 21 9.59 6.27 10.86
N VAL A 22 8.28 6.26 11.09
CA VAL A 22 7.54 5.07 11.56
C VAL A 22 7.62 3.95 10.53
N ALA A 23 7.39 4.24 9.24
CA ALA A 23 7.48 3.27 8.17
C ALA A 23 8.90 2.69 8.03
N LEU A 24 9.93 3.53 8.14
CA LEU A 24 11.32 3.12 8.12
C LEU A 24 11.65 2.20 9.31
N LYS A 25 11.19 2.55 10.50
CA LYS A 25 11.37 1.71 11.70
C LYS A 25 10.70 0.35 11.51
N GLN A 26 9.45 0.30 11.06
CA GLN A 26 8.74 -0.95 10.80
C GLN A 26 9.46 -1.80 9.77
N LEU A 27 9.95 -1.18 8.69
CA LEU A 27 10.67 -1.85 7.63
C LEU A 27 11.94 -2.56 8.12
N LEU A 28 12.66 -2.00 9.08
CA LEU A 28 13.87 -2.61 9.65
C LEU A 28 13.57 -3.98 10.31
N PHE A 29 12.38 -4.11 10.90
CA PHE A 29 11.93 -5.34 11.57
C PHE A 29 11.12 -6.27 10.66
N LEU A 30 10.75 -5.82 9.46
CA LEU A 30 9.99 -6.61 8.52
C LEU A 30 10.88 -7.69 7.89
N ASN A 31 10.44 -8.94 7.96
CA ASN A 31 11.08 -10.04 7.26
C ASN A 31 10.25 -10.37 6.00
N PRO A 32 10.91 -10.43 4.83
CA PRO A 32 10.21 -10.82 3.62
C PRO A 32 9.81 -12.31 3.68
N SER A 33 8.67 -12.63 3.10
CA SER A 33 8.12 -13.99 3.04
C SER A 33 7.84 -14.43 1.61
N GLN A 34 7.66 -15.73 1.43
CA GLN A 34 7.13 -16.25 0.18
C GLN A 34 5.63 -16.05 0.14
N VAL A 35 5.15 -15.52 -0.97
CA VAL A 35 3.74 -15.23 -1.19
C VAL A 35 3.34 -15.66 -2.60
N SER A 36 2.21 -16.35 -2.70
CA SER A 36 1.53 -16.66 -3.96
C SER A 36 0.31 -15.76 -4.09
N VAL A 37 0.14 -15.18 -5.26
CA VAL A 37 -0.96 -14.26 -5.55
C VAL A 37 -1.67 -14.73 -6.81
N ASN A 38 -2.99 -14.78 -6.76
CA ASN A 38 -3.83 -14.98 -7.94
C ASN A 38 -4.58 -13.69 -8.22
N MET A 39 -4.44 -13.15 -9.41
CA MET A 39 -5.11 -11.95 -9.90
C MET A 39 -5.90 -12.31 -11.15
N ASP A 40 -7.22 -12.24 -11.06
CA ASP A 40 -8.15 -12.57 -12.18
C ASP A 40 -7.84 -13.92 -12.85
N GLY A 41 -7.46 -14.94 -12.04
CA GLY A 41 -7.10 -16.27 -12.53
C GLY A 41 -5.62 -16.46 -12.90
N ASN A 42 -4.82 -15.39 -12.95
CA ASN A 42 -3.38 -15.47 -13.19
C ASN A 42 -2.62 -15.56 -11.87
N SER A 43 -1.80 -16.60 -11.70
CA SER A 43 -1.06 -16.84 -10.48
C SER A 43 0.41 -16.52 -10.64
N GLU A 44 0.97 -15.80 -9.68
CA GLU A 44 2.40 -15.53 -9.54
C GLU A 44 2.87 -15.86 -8.13
N THR A 45 4.13 -16.27 -7.99
CA THR A 45 4.73 -16.57 -6.69
C THR A 45 6.08 -15.87 -6.56
N TRP A 46 6.26 -15.14 -5.47
CA TRP A 46 7.50 -14.45 -5.14
C TRP A 46 8.09 -14.97 -3.84
N SER A 47 9.40 -15.12 -3.79
CA SER A 47 10.11 -15.71 -2.63
C SER A 47 10.45 -14.72 -1.52
N LYS A 48 10.48 -13.42 -1.81
CA LYS A 48 10.93 -12.38 -0.88
C LYS A 48 10.04 -11.14 -0.96
N VAL A 49 8.79 -11.28 -0.58
CA VAL A 49 7.82 -10.17 -0.54
C VAL A 49 7.92 -9.44 0.80
N TYR A 50 8.15 -8.15 0.76
CA TYR A 50 8.11 -7.28 1.94
C TYR A 50 6.70 -6.87 2.29
N PHE A 51 5.93 -6.44 1.31
CA PHE A 51 4.50 -6.16 1.49
C PHE A 51 3.76 -6.16 0.16
N ILE A 52 2.45 -6.33 0.26
CA ILE A 52 1.49 -6.14 -0.81
C ILE A 52 0.47 -5.13 -0.32
N ALA A 53 0.13 -4.15 -1.14
CA ALA A 53 -1.01 -3.29 -0.87
C ALA A 53 -1.99 -3.37 -2.04
N VAL A 54 -3.28 -3.51 -1.70
CA VAL A 54 -4.40 -3.51 -2.65
C VAL A 54 -5.12 -2.18 -2.47
N MET A 55 -5.16 -1.40 -3.52
CA MET A 55 -5.56 0.00 -3.50
C MET A 55 -6.72 0.24 -4.46
N ASN A 56 -7.61 1.14 -4.08
CA ASN A 56 -8.63 1.72 -4.97
C ASN A 56 -8.39 3.21 -5.20
N GLN A 57 -7.23 3.71 -4.77
CA GLN A 57 -6.84 5.11 -4.92
C GLN A 57 -5.32 5.26 -4.87
N LYS A 58 -4.82 6.44 -5.26
CA LYS A 58 -3.38 6.67 -5.43
C LYS A 58 -2.58 6.69 -4.12
N TYR A 59 -3.21 7.09 -3.02
CA TYR A 59 -2.51 7.44 -1.78
C TYR A 59 -2.87 6.49 -0.65
N GLU A 60 -1.87 6.14 0.11
CA GLU A 60 -1.95 5.44 1.39
C GLU A 60 -1.34 6.32 2.48
N GLY A 61 -1.80 6.19 3.71
CA GLY A 61 -1.43 6.93 4.92
C GLY A 61 -0.27 7.94 4.81
N GLY A 62 -0.38 9.10 5.39
CA GLY A 62 0.69 10.10 5.37
C GLY A 62 1.06 10.69 4.00
N GLY A 63 0.37 10.31 2.91
CA GLY A 63 0.58 10.84 1.56
C GLY A 63 1.55 10.04 0.69
N PHE A 64 1.82 8.78 1.01
CA PHE A 64 2.53 7.86 0.12
C PHE A 64 1.69 7.56 -1.12
N LYS A 65 2.24 7.82 -2.29
CA LYS A 65 1.58 7.61 -3.57
C LYS A 65 1.92 6.21 -4.10
N PHE A 66 1.41 5.16 -3.44
CA PHE A 66 1.79 3.77 -3.73
C PHE A 66 1.36 3.30 -5.11
N CYS A 67 0.15 3.64 -5.55
CA CYS A 67 -0.33 3.34 -6.89
C CYS A 67 -0.58 4.64 -7.66
N PRO A 68 0.46 5.23 -8.31
CA PRO A 68 0.36 6.57 -8.89
C PRO A 68 -0.72 6.75 -9.94
N ASN A 69 -1.10 5.68 -10.62
CA ASN A 69 -2.08 5.67 -11.72
C ASN A 69 -3.46 5.16 -11.29
N ALA A 70 -3.62 4.76 -10.03
CA ALA A 70 -4.88 4.24 -9.53
C ALA A 70 -6.04 5.22 -9.70
N SER A 71 -7.21 4.70 -10.00
CA SER A 71 -8.45 5.46 -10.18
C SER A 71 -9.61 4.76 -9.46
N SER A 72 -10.28 5.47 -8.57
CA SER A 72 -11.45 4.93 -7.86
C SER A 72 -12.70 4.76 -8.72
N SER A 73 -12.65 5.15 -10.01
CA SER A 73 -13.79 5.14 -10.92
C SER A 73 -13.66 4.17 -12.10
N ASP A 74 -12.56 3.43 -12.21
CA ASP A 74 -12.31 2.52 -13.33
C ASP A 74 -12.79 1.07 -13.08
N GLY A 75 -13.27 0.79 -11.86
CA GLY A 75 -13.74 -0.54 -11.49
C GLY A 75 -12.62 -1.57 -11.34
N MET A 76 -11.39 -1.12 -11.09
CA MET A 76 -10.21 -1.97 -10.92
C MET A 76 -9.57 -1.72 -9.57
N LEU A 77 -8.95 -2.75 -9.02
CA LEU A 77 -8.03 -2.68 -7.90
C LEU A 77 -6.62 -2.48 -8.46
N ASP A 78 -5.86 -1.60 -7.85
CA ASP A 78 -4.42 -1.44 -8.12
C ASP A 78 -3.63 -2.16 -7.03
N VAL A 79 -2.74 -3.06 -7.44
CA VAL A 79 -1.95 -3.89 -6.52
C VAL A 79 -0.49 -3.52 -6.65
N ILE A 80 0.13 -3.13 -5.54
CA ILE A 80 1.58 -2.95 -5.47
C ILE A 80 2.20 -4.14 -4.72
N VAL A 81 3.21 -4.74 -5.32
CA VAL A 81 4.04 -5.79 -4.71
C VAL A 81 5.47 -5.29 -4.60
N VAL A 82 6.03 -5.36 -3.39
CA VAL A 82 7.43 -5.02 -3.14
C VAL A 82 8.19 -6.28 -2.77
N GLU A 83 9.07 -6.73 -3.68
CA GLU A 83 9.74 -8.00 -3.57
C GLU A 83 11.23 -7.93 -3.99
N GLY A 84 12.02 -8.94 -3.59
CA GLY A 84 13.39 -9.16 -4.09
C GLY A 84 14.42 -8.09 -3.77
N LEU A 85 14.04 -7.00 -3.11
CA LEU A 85 14.92 -5.90 -2.75
C LEU A 85 15.71 -6.21 -1.47
N SER A 86 16.87 -5.59 -1.30
CA SER A 86 17.52 -5.53 0.01
C SER A 86 16.83 -4.48 0.89
N LYS A 87 16.86 -4.66 2.22
CA LYS A 87 16.28 -3.68 3.17
C LYS A 87 16.80 -2.26 2.91
N LEU A 88 18.07 -2.13 2.58
CA LEU A 88 18.67 -0.83 2.27
C LEU A 88 18.06 -0.20 1.01
N LYS A 89 17.82 -0.98 -0.04
CA LYS A 89 17.15 -0.50 -1.25
C LYS A 89 15.71 -0.07 -0.97
N VAL A 90 14.95 -0.85 -0.17
CA VAL A 90 13.59 -0.47 0.23
C VAL A 90 13.61 0.84 1.03
N LEU A 91 14.60 1.01 1.91
CA LEU A 91 14.81 2.24 2.68
C LEU A 91 14.99 3.47 1.76
N PHE A 92 15.82 3.37 0.72
CA PHE A 92 16.01 4.44 -0.25
C PHE A 92 14.81 4.63 -1.19
N CYS A 93 14.08 3.57 -1.47
CA CYS A 93 12.91 3.60 -2.33
C CYS A 93 11.71 4.31 -1.64
N LEU A 94 11.52 4.10 -0.34
CA LEU A 94 10.35 4.57 0.40
C LEU A 94 10.12 6.10 0.31
N PRO A 95 11.12 6.99 0.47
CA PRO A 95 10.92 8.43 0.28
C PRO A 95 10.45 8.80 -1.12
N THR A 96 10.85 8.03 -2.15
CA THR A 96 10.43 8.31 -3.54
C THR A 96 8.95 7.99 -3.78
N ALA A 97 8.32 7.21 -2.88
CA ALA A 97 6.91 6.90 -2.94
C ALA A 97 6.00 8.12 -2.71
N PHE A 98 6.47 9.16 -2.01
CA PHE A 98 5.73 10.43 -1.92
C PHE A 98 5.54 11.10 -3.28
N PHE A 99 6.45 10.85 -4.21
CA PHE A 99 6.42 11.41 -5.57
C PHE A 99 5.95 10.39 -6.61
N GLY A 100 5.60 9.17 -6.21
CA GLY A 100 5.22 8.08 -7.11
C GLY A 100 6.38 7.56 -7.98
N ARG A 101 7.64 7.86 -7.61
CA ARG A 101 8.83 7.46 -8.39
C ARG A 101 9.38 6.09 -8.02
N HIS A 102 8.91 5.50 -6.95
CA HIS A 102 9.30 4.17 -6.48
C HIS A 102 9.01 3.07 -7.49
N THR A 103 8.01 3.23 -8.35
CA THR A 103 7.64 2.26 -9.40
C THR A 103 8.74 2.01 -10.45
N ARG A 104 9.80 2.83 -10.46
CA ARG A 104 10.96 2.65 -11.34
C ARG A 104 11.99 1.65 -10.81
N PHE A 105 11.89 1.26 -9.56
CA PHE A 105 12.82 0.30 -8.97
C PHE A 105 12.43 -1.12 -9.37
N ARG A 106 13.42 -1.93 -9.79
CA ARG A 106 13.23 -3.37 -9.97
C ARG A 106 12.81 -3.98 -8.64
N GLY A 107 11.80 -4.84 -8.64
CA GLY A 107 11.23 -5.43 -7.42
C GLY A 107 10.07 -4.63 -6.84
N ILE A 108 9.61 -3.59 -7.56
CA ILE A 108 8.31 -2.96 -7.32
C ILE A 108 7.46 -3.18 -8.55
N HIS A 109 6.37 -3.91 -8.36
CA HIS A 109 5.45 -4.28 -9.41
C HIS A 109 4.09 -3.65 -9.13
N ILE A 110 3.45 -3.13 -10.17
CA ILE A 110 2.09 -2.60 -10.13
C ILE A 110 1.25 -3.42 -11.08
N TYR A 111 0.14 -3.95 -10.59
CA TYR A 111 -0.84 -4.71 -11.33
C TYR A 111 -2.21 -4.08 -11.19
N GLN A 112 -3.10 -4.39 -12.12
CA GLN A 112 -4.53 -4.10 -12.01
C GLN A 112 -5.32 -5.39 -12.13
N CYS A 113 -6.33 -5.55 -11.29
CA CYS A 113 -7.22 -6.71 -11.30
C CYS A 113 -8.60 -6.34 -10.71
N ARG A 114 -9.57 -7.22 -10.86
CA ARG A 114 -10.85 -7.11 -10.15
C ARG A 114 -10.88 -7.95 -8.90
N ASP A 115 -10.24 -9.10 -8.97
CA ASP A 115 -10.20 -10.07 -7.89
C ASP A 115 -8.74 -10.44 -7.60
N ILE A 116 -8.39 -10.42 -6.33
CA ILE A 116 -7.09 -10.87 -5.87
C ILE A 116 -7.24 -11.80 -4.68
N SER A 117 -6.54 -12.92 -4.72
CA SER A 117 -6.33 -13.77 -3.57
C SER A 117 -4.83 -13.91 -3.29
N VAL A 118 -4.49 -13.87 -2.03
CA VAL A 118 -3.09 -13.91 -1.56
C VAL A 118 -2.95 -15.05 -0.56
N GLU A 119 -1.92 -15.85 -0.76
CA GLU A 119 -1.53 -16.95 0.13
C GLU A 119 -0.06 -16.79 0.52
N SER A 120 0.23 -16.84 1.81
CA SER A 120 1.58 -16.71 2.36
C SER A 120 2.02 -17.97 3.08
N ALA A 121 3.30 -18.30 2.95
CA ALA A 121 3.92 -19.41 3.68
C ALA A 121 3.94 -19.20 5.21
N VAL A 122 3.83 -17.96 5.66
CA VAL A 122 3.79 -17.59 7.09
C VAL A 122 2.63 -16.63 7.35
N PRO A 123 2.11 -16.59 8.59
CA PRO A 123 1.06 -15.63 8.95
C PRO A 123 1.55 -14.18 8.76
N LEU A 124 0.76 -13.37 8.07
CA LEU A 124 1.01 -11.96 7.79
C LEU A 124 0.01 -11.09 8.54
N ALA A 125 0.48 -9.96 9.05
CA ALA A 125 -0.39 -8.92 9.60
C ALA A 125 -1.10 -8.19 8.45
N ILE A 126 -2.43 -8.12 8.54
CA ILE A 126 -3.27 -7.42 7.59
C ILE A 126 -3.74 -6.10 8.19
N HIS A 127 -3.70 -5.05 7.40
CA HIS A 127 -4.26 -3.75 7.71
C HIS A 127 -5.30 -3.37 6.65
N LYS A 128 -6.43 -2.83 7.10
CA LYS A 128 -7.51 -2.34 6.25
C LYS A 128 -7.83 -0.92 6.68
N ASP A 129 -7.58 0.04 5.80
CA ASP A 129 -7.86 1.47 6.03
C ASP A 129 -7.32 2.01 7.37
N GLY A 130 -6.13 1.55 7.77
CA GLY A 130 -5.48 1.95 9.02
C GLY A 130 -5.90 1.15 10.26
N GLU A 131 -6.84 0.22 10.14
CA GLU A 131 -7.26 -0.69 11.20
C GLU A 131 -6.60 -2.06 11.07
N SER A 132 -6.46 -2.79 12.18
CA SER A 132 -5.93 -4.14 12.16
C SER A 132 -6.97 -5.11 11.61
N GLY A 133 -6.61 -5.81 10.55
CA GLY A 133 -7.37 -6.94 10.00
C GLY A 133 -6.98 -8.30 10.59
N GLY A 134 -6.11 -8.32 11.60
CA GLY A 134 -5.63 -9.57 12.21
C GLY A 134 -4.37 -10.14 11.54
N ILE A 135 -4.11 -11.40 11.84
CA ILE A 135 -2.96 -12.15 11.30
C ILE A 135 -3.49 -13.36 10.54
N HIS A 136 -3.19 -13.45 9.26
CA HIS A 136 -3.71 -14.49 8.36
C HIS A 136 -2.64 -15.02 7.42
N THR A 137 -2.82 -16.25 6.95
CA THR A 137 -2.00 -16.84 5.88
C THR A 137 -2.65 -16.65 4.51
N THR A 138 -3.96 -16.37 4.48
CA THR A 138 -4.71 -16.18 3.25
C THR A 138 -5.68 -15.01 3.40
N PHE A 139 -5.86 -14.24 2.35
CA PHE A 139 -6.93 -13.25 2.25
C PHE A 139 -7.31 -13.03 0.78
N SER A 140 -8.49 -12.48 0.55
CA SER A 140 -8.96 -12.09 -0.77
C SER A 140 -9.62 -10.73 -0.73
N VAL A 141 -9.52 -10.02 -1.85
CA VAL A 141 -10.17 -8.73 -2.07
C VAL A 141 -10.79 -8.77 -3.45
N SER A 142 -12.04 -8.35 -3.54
CA SER A 142 -12.80 -8.25 -4.80
C SER A 142 -13.33 -6.84 -4.97
N MET A 143 -13.39 -6.37 -6.21
CA MET A 143 -14.03 -5.12 -6.54
C MET A 143 -15.55 -5.32 -6.52
N GLU A 144 -16.24 -4.56 -5.68
CA GLU A 144 -17.70 -4.56 -5.67
C GLU A 144 -18.25 -3.89 -6.94
N PRO A 145 -19.24 -4.52 -7.60
CA PRO A 145 -19.84 -3.95 -8.81
C PRO A 145 -20.67 -2.68 -8.55
N GLU A 146 -21.15 -2.50 -7.32
CA GLU A 146 -21.95 -1.35 -6.94
C GLU A 146 -21.07 -0.14 -6.62
N GLN A 147 -21.33 0.97 -7.29
CA GLN A 147 -20.62 2.23 -7.04
C GLN A 147 -21.36 3.07 -6.02
N ILE A 148 -20.61 3.61 -5.05
CA ILE A 148 -21.12 4.62 -4.11
C ILE A 148 -21.17 5.96 -4.83
N GLN A 149 -22.36 6.54 -4.93
CA GLN A 149 -22.52 7.92 -5.43
C GLN A 149 -22.24 8.89 -4.29
N MET A 150 -21.25 9.75 -4.47
CA MET A 150 -20.95 10.83 -3.53
C MET A 150 -21.39 12.18 -4.09
N ILE A 151 -22.09 12.95 -3.28
CA ILE A 151 -22.39 14.35 -3.60
C ILE A 151 -21.14 15.17 -3.25
N VAL A 152 -20.48 15.70 -4.26
CA VAL A 152 -19.34 16.60 -4.08
C VAL A 152 -19.83 18.03 -4.24
N PRO A 153 -19.53 18.97 -3.30
CA PRO A 153 -19.84 20.36 -3.48
C PRO A 153 -19.11 20.91 -4.73
N ASP A 154 -19.81 21.71 -5.52
CA ASP A 154 -19.19 22.39 -6.65
C ASP A 154 -18.00 23.22 -6.17
N SER A 155 -16.83 22.94 -6.74
CA SER A 155 -15.65 23.79 -6.51
C SER A 155 -15.88 25.14 -7.19
N LYS A 156 -16.15 26.17 -6.38
CA LYS A 156 -16.11 27.57 -6.83
C LYS A 156 -14.68 28.01 -7.09
#